data_0ac20b9bebcbe90ff4261309afee4c3c
#
_entry.id   0ac20b9bebcbe90ff4261309afee4c3c
#
_cell.length_a   1.000
_cell.length_b   1.000
_cell.length_c   1.000
_cell.angle_alpha   90.00
_cell.angle_beta   90.00
_cell.angle_gamma   90.00
#
_symmetry.space_group_name_H-M   'P 1'
#
loop_
_entity.id
_entity.type
_entity.pdbx_description
1 polymer ?
#
loop_
_entity_poly.entity_id
_entity_poly.type
_entity_poly.pdbx_seq_one_letter_code
_entity_poly.pdbx_strand_id
1 'polypeptide(L)'
;MNTPSRETYCMPRWLRPWEQFWFTPADPTVLAFIRISCGMIVVYTLFVYSFKLQDFMGEHAWHDLELQRQRIEESPVLYGPLDWTEAGQLPEPKNEFEKQYRHDYRKKWGFPPPPPYPTSQEQADYLDFFRGEFGIDLRINGLKPPSFVEGKINIDEKDYAENYTRFMRGMPPPAYPKNAEELREINDYLNRWGADPRRLYAKGSPIFSLWFHVTDPTAMAILHGLIVFIAFLFTIGFCTRTTSALLWFGSLCYIHRNPTVLFGVDTMMTILLLYLMIGPSGAAYSVDRLIRKWWVKAKPGIVQWWYGLLRKPLPGDIAPAEPVPDMPAPSVSANVAIRLLQIHVCIVYLFAGLSKLLGPAWWNGGAIWLTLGNYEFAPMQFELYLKFLRFLGTHQLLYDAFMSGGGLFTLAFEIGYAFLVWRPKLRWVFLSSSLLLHGGIGLFMGLKTFSLMMLVMNMAFLRKEEVVWLFSVPRSLYRGSAREPAAQPAATPAK
;
A
#
# COMPACT_ATOMS: atom_id res chain seq x y z
N MET A 1 -10.84 -11.17 -51.40
CA MET A 1 -10.29 -10.24 -50.37
C MET A 1 -9.47 -11.08 -49.40
N ASN A 2 -8.15 -10.98 -49.52
CA ASN A 2 -7.20 -11.75 -48.71
C ASN A 2 -7.19 -11.20 -47.29
N THR A 3 -7.60 -12.02 -46.32
CA THR A 3 -7.36 -11.73 -44.90
C THR A 3 -5.86 -11.66 -44.65
N PRO A 4 -5.33 -10.60 -44.03
CA PRO A 4 -3.92 -10.56 -43.67
C PRO A 4 -3.64 -11.62 -42.63
N SER A 5 -2.67 -12.49 -42.96
CA SER A 5 -2.11 -13.47 -42.04
C SER A 5 -1.60 -12.73 -40.78
N ARG A 6 -2.15 -13.07 -39.60
CA ARG A 6 -1.58 -12.65 -38.31
C ARG A 6 -0.15 -13.17 -38.28
N GLU A 7 0.80 -12.30 -38.48
CA GLU A 7 2.20 -12.55 -38.12
C GLU A 7 2.24 -12.93 -36.66
N THR A 8 2.44 -14.20 -36.42
CA THR A 8 2.65 -14.76 -35.10
C THR A 8 4.03 -14.28 -34.65
N TYR A 9 4.11 -13.18 -33.92
CA TYR A 9 5.34 -12.75 -33.26
C TYR A 9 5.77 -13.89 -32.33
N CYS A 10 6.72 -14.71 -32.81
CA CYS A 10 7.25 -15.84 -32.05
C CYS A 10 8.25 -15.31 -31.04
N MET A 11 7.79 -15.08 -29.80
CA MET A 11 8.67 -14.65 -28.71
C MET A 11 9.85 -15.61 -28.53
N PRO A 12 11.04 -15.11 -28.23
CA PRO A 12 12.21 -15.93 -27.91
C PRO A 12 11.90 -16.97 -26.82
N ARG A 13 12.43 -18.19 -26.93
CA ARG A 13 12.15 -19.30 -26.00
C ARG A 13 12.37 -18.94 -24.52
N TRP A 14 13.32 -18.07 -24.22
CA TRP A 14 13.62 -17.63 -22.86
C TRP A 14 12.58 -16.67 -22.26
N LEU A 15 11.79 -15.97 -23.10
CA LEU A 15 10.69 -15.10 -22.65
C LEU A 15 9.35 -15.85 -22.48
N ARG A 16 9.22 -17.06 -22.97
CA ARG A 16 7.97 -17.86 -22.85
C ARG A 16 7.48 -18.05 -21.41
N PRO A 17 8.34 -18.34 -20.40
CA PRO A 17 7.90 -18.45 -19.02
C PRO A 17 7.30 -17.16 -18.48
N TRP A 18 7.88 -16.01 -18.88
CA TRP A 18 7.39 -14.69 -18.53
C TRP A 18 6.03 -14.37 -19.17
N GLU A 19 5.90 -14.68 -20.45
CA GLU A 19 4.63 -14.56 -21.18
C GLU A 19 3.53 -15.42 -20.55
N GLN A 20 3.83 -16.67 -20.26
CA GLN A 20 2.90 -17.59 -19.61
C GLN A 20 2.50 -17.13 -18.22
N PHE A 21 3.44 -16.60 -17.45
CA PHE A 21 3.17 -16.09 -16.11
C PHE A 21 2.14 -14.95 -16.12
N TRP A 22 2.26 -14.01 -17.04
CA TRP A 22 1.41 -12.81 -17.08
C TRP A 22 0.14 -12.97 -17.90
N PHE A 23 0.22 -13.66 -19.02
CA PHE A 23 -0.83 -13.61 -20.06
C PHE A 23 -1.60 -14.91 -20.23
N THR A 24 -1.33 -15.96 -19.46
CA THR A 24 -2.22 -17.12 -19.41
C THR A 24 -3.56 -16.74 -18.81
N PRO A 25 -4.70 -16.96 -19.49
CA PRO A 25 -6.00 -16.63 -18.93
C PRO A 25 -6.28 -17.35 -17.61
N ALA A 26 -6.72 -16.63 -16.57
CA ALA A 26 -7.11 -17.18 -15.28
C ALA A 26 -8.60 -16.97 -15.01
N ASP A 27 -9.18 -17.86 -14.19
CA ASP A 27 -10.58 -17.75 -13.76
C ASP A 27 -10.74 -16.61 -12.75
N PRO A 28 -11.69 -15.68 -12.96
CA PRO A 28 -11.87 -14.51 -12.10
C PRO A 28 -12.60 -14.81 -10.77
N THR A 29 -12.98 -16.04 -10.49
CA THR A 29 -13.71 -16.41 -9.25
C THR A 29 -12.94 -16.01 -7.99
N VAL A 30 -11.61 -16.15 -8.00
CA VAL A 30 -10.75 -15.73 -6.89
C VAL A 30 -10.85 -14.23 -6.64
N LEU A 31 -10.83 -13.42 -7.70
CA LEU A 31 -10.99 -11.95 -7.59
C LEU A 31 -12.37 -11.56 -7.05
N ALA A 32 -13.41 -12.30 -7.43
CA ALA A 32 -14.75 -12.05 -6.89
C ALA A 32 -14.82 -12.34 -5.38
N PHE A 33 -14.15 -13.39 -4.92
CA PHE A 33 -14.05 -13.71 -3.51
C PHE A 33 -13.27 -12.65 -2.72
N ILE A 34 -12.11 -12.24 -3.26
CA ILE A 34 -11.31 -11.15 -2.69
C ILE A 34 -12.13 -9.84 -2.63
N ARG A 35 -12.89 -9.52 -3.70
CA ARG A 35 -13.78 -8.35 -3.72
C ARG A 35 -14.79 -8.38 -2.57
N ILE A 36 -15.49 -9.50 -2.38
CA ILE A 36 -16.51 -9.62 -1.32
C ILE A 36 -15.84 -9.45 0.05
N SER A 37 -14.74 -10.16 0.32
CA SER A 37 -14.04 -10.11 1.59
C SER A 37 -13.43 -8.73 1.88
N CYS A 38 -12.78 -8.12 0.91
CA CYS A 38 -12.25 -6.75 1.00
C CYS A 38 -13.39 -5.75 1.22
N GLY A 39 -14.46 -5.84 0.42
CA GLY A 39 -15.61 -4.97 0.52
C GLY A 39 -16.29 -5.01 1.88
N MET A 40 -16.43 -6.19 2.48
CA MET A 40 -16.96 -6.32 3.86
C MET A 40 -16.11 -5.60 4.89
N ILE A 41 -14.77 -5.69 4.79
CA ILE A 41 -13.86 -4.99 5.70
C ILE A 41 -13.96 -3.48 5.49
N VAL A 42 -14.02 -3.02 4.24
CA VAL A 42 -14.18 -1.60 3.90
C VAL A 42 -15.50 -1.04 4.44
N VAL A 43 -16.61 -1.74 4.21
CA VAL A 43 -17.92 -1.34 4.76
C VAL A 43 -17.87 -1.26 6.28
N TYR A 44 -17.27 -2.26 6.94
CA TYR A 44 -17.10 -2.26 8.40
C TYR A 44 -16.28 -1.05 8.87
N THR A 45 -15.14 -0.79 8.24
CA THR A 45 -14.24 0.33 8.59
C THR A 45 -14.95 1.68 8.43
N LEU A 46 -15.63 1.89 7.30
CA LEU A 46 -16.38 3.11 7.05
C LEU A 46 -17.58 3.25 8.01
N PHE A 47 -18.26 2.15 8.32
CA PHE A 47 -19.35 2.16 9.30
C PHE A 47 -18.84 2.59 10.70
N VAL A 48 -17.68 2.11 11.11
CA VAL A 48 -17.05 2.55 12.38
C VAL A 48 -16.71 4.05 12.33
N TYR A 49 -16.20 4.56 11.20
CA TYR A 49 -15.95 5.99 11.03
C TYR A 49 -17.22 6.85 11.15
N SER A 50 -18.40 6.31 10.86
CA SER A 50 -19.68 7.05 10.99
C SER A 50 -19.90 7.59 12.41
N PHE A 51 -19.41 6.89 13.45
CA PHE A 51 -19.60 7.30 14.85
C PHE A 51 -18.69 8.43 15.30
N LYS A 52 -17.61 8.68 14.54
CA LYS A 52 -16.56 9.66 14.88
C LYS A 52 -16.13 10.49 13.68
N LEU A 53 -17.04 10.70 12.73
CA LEU A 53 -16.71 11.34 11.46
C LEU A 53 -16.14 12.75 11.65
N GLN A 54 -16.74 13.54 12.56
CA GLN A 54 -16.30 14.90 12.84
C GLN A 54 -14.95 14.94 13.55
N ASP A 55 -14.70 13.98 14.45
CA ASP A 55 -13.44 13.88 15.20
C ASP A 55 -12.26 13.58 14.27
N PHE A 56 -12.50 12.88 13.14
CA PHE A 56 -11.45 12.48 12.21
C PHE A 56 -11.36 13.34 10.94
N MET A 57 -12.50 13.82 10.44
CA MET A 57 -12.57 14.47 9.12
C MET A 57 -13.05 15.94 9.19
N GLY A 58 -13.63 16.37 10.33
CA GLY A 58 -14.15 17.72 10.53
C GLY A 58 -13.09 18.80 10.44
N GLU A 59 -13.54 20.06 10.47
CA GLU A 59 -12.68 21.24 10.40
C GLU A 59 -11.68 21.25 11.59
N HIS A 60 -12.21 21.03 12.79
CA HIS A 60 -11.42 20.95 14.04
C HIS A 60 -11.20 19.50 14.49
N ALA A 61 -10.97 18.59 13.53
CA ALA A 61 -10.61 17.20 13.83
C ALA A 61 -9.28 17.11 14.58
N TRP A 62 -8.91 15.89 15.03
CA TRP A 62 -7.59 15.63 15.65
C TRP A 62 -6.42 16.18 14.82
N HIS A 63 -6.60 16.22 13.51
CA HIS A 63 -5.72 16.91 12.58
C HIS A 63 -6.49 18.09 12.00
N ASP A 64 -6.31 19.27 12.61
CA ASP A 64 -6.98 20.51 12.20
C ASP A 64 -6.81 20.76 10.68
N LEU A 65 -7.88 21.19 10.03
CA LEU A 65 -7.92 21.33 8.58
C LEU A 65 -7.00 22.46 8.09
N GLU A 66 -6.96 23.57 8.81
CA GLU A 66 -6.15 24.74 8.43
C GLU A 66 -4.66 24.41 8.58
N LEU A 67 -4.26 23.79 9.69
CA LEU A 67 -2.90 23.31 9.89
C LEU A 67 -2.46 22.33 8.80
N GLN A 68 -3.39 21.48 8.34
CA GLN A 68 -3.10 20.54 7.27
C GLN A 68 -2.95 21.22 5.91
N ARG A 69 -3.77 22.23 5.62
CA ARG A 69 -3.62 23.04 4.40
C ARG A 69 -2.28 23.74 4.35
N GLN A 70 -1.90 24.42 5.44
CA GLN A 70 -0.59 25.04 5.57
C GLN A 70 0.55 24.02 5.37
N ARG A 71 0.42 22.85 5.98
CA ARG A 71 1.41 21.79 5.86
C ARG A 71 1.54 21.26 4.41
N ILE A 72 0.42 21.17 3.67
CA ILE A 72 0.42 20.79 2.26
C ILE A 72 1.07 21.88 1.42
N GLU A 73 0.77 23.15 1.67
CA GLU A 73 1.32 24.30 0.95
C GLU A 73 2.82 24.47 1.18
N GLU A 74 3.28 24.22 2.40
CA GLU A 74 4.69 24.31 2.77
C GLU A 74 5.51 23.07 2.39
N SER A 75 4.87 21.94 2.07
CA SER A 75 5.58 20.69 1.82
C SER A 75 6.54 20.78 0.62
N PRO A 76 7.77 20.25 0.73
CA PRO A 76 8.69 20.21 -0.39
C PRO A 76 8.22 19.24 -1.48
N VAL A 77 7.93 19.73 -2.67
CA VAL A 77 7.54 18.89 -3.83
C VAL A 77 8.74 18.54 -4.67
N LEU A 78 9.56 19.53 -4.97
CA LEU A 78 10.81 19.36 -5.67
C LEU A 78 11.93 19.85 -4.80
N TYR A 79 12.69 18.91 -4.28
CA TYR A 79 13.90 19.17 -3.52
C TYR A 79 15.09 18.86 -4.41
N GLY A 80 15.78 19.90 -4.82
CA GLY A 80 17.01 19.76 -5.58
C GLY A 80 18.13 19.24 -4.70
N PRO A 81 18.99 18.37 -5.19
CA PRO A 81 20.33 18.28 -4.64
C PRO A 81 20.91 19.67 -4.63
N LEU A 82 21.87 19.90 -3.75
CA LEU A 82 22.67 21.11 -3.83
C LEU A 82 23.10 21.35 -5.24
N ASP A 83 22.39 22.20 -5.94
CA ASP A 83 22.90 22.69 -7.18
C ASP A 83 23.83 23.87 -6.85
N TRP A 84 25.11 23.55 -6.74
CA TRP A 84 26.15 24.56 -6.69
C TRP A 84 26.14 25.42 -7.96
N THR A 85 25.28 25.07 -8.87
CA THR A 85 25.02 25.70 -10.16
C THR A 85 23.78 26.57 -10.18
N GLU A 86 23.26 27.01 -9.04
CA GLU A 86 22.12 27.97 -9.02
C GLU A 86 22.40 29.23 -9.85
N ALA A 87 23.63 29.49 -10.13
CA ALA A 87 24.05 30.47 -11.14
C ALA A 87 24.15 29.87 -12.56
N GLY A 88 23.56 28.70 -12.79
CA GLY A 88 23.38 28.17 -14.13
C GLY A 88 24.50 27.35 -14.73
N GLN A 89 25.70 27.29 -14.22
CA GLN A 89 26.74 26.33 -14.65
C GLN A 89 27.92 26.37 -13.68
N LEU A 90 28.34 25.19 -13.21
CA LEU A 90 29.66 25.07 -12.62
C LEU A 90 30.68 25.64 -13.61
N PRO A 91 31.52 26.60 -13.19
CA PRO A 91 32.56 27.09 -14.09
C PRO A 91 33.35 25.91 -14.64
N GLU A 92 33.70 25.97 -15.92
CA GLU A 92 34.49 24.90 -16.51
C GLU A 92 35.74 24.60 -15.68
N PRO A 93 36.11 23.31 -15.50
CA PRO A 93 37.30 22.96 -14.77
C PRO A 93 38.52 23.68 -15.33
N LYS A 94 39.29 24.33 -14.50
CA LYS A 94 40.48 25.12 -14.91
C LYS A 94 41.63 24.23 -15.42
N ASN A 95 41.65 22.97 -15.02
CA ASN A 95 42.66 22.02 -15.40
C ASN A 95 42.16 20.57 -15.24
N GLU A 96 42.89 19.58 -15.73
CA GLU A 96 42.54 18.16 -15.66
C GLU A 96 42.51 17.65 -14.20
N PHE A 97 43.31 18.21 -13.30
CA PHE A 97 43.27 17.85 -11.88
C PHE A 97 41.90 18.23 -11.26
N GLU A 98 41.45 19.46 -11.50
CA GLU A 98 40.14 19.92 -11.00
C GLU A 98 38.99 19.09 -11.57
N LYS A 99 39.08 18.74 -12.84
CA LYS A 99 38.09 17.90 -13.53
C LYS A 99 38.04 16.50 -12.90
N GLN A 100 39.20 15.89 -12.66
CA GLN A 100 39.30 14.58 -12.01
C GLN A 100 38.82 14.64 -10.57
N TYR A 101 39.23 15.65 -9.81
CA TYR A 101 38.77 15.87 -8.44
C TYR A 101 37.25 15.99 -8.35
N ARG A 102 36.61 16.78 -9.21
CA ARG A 102 35.15 16.93 -9.27
C ARG A 102 34.46 15.59 -9.58
N HIS A 103 35.03 14.81 -10.46
CA HIS A 103 34.51 13.47 -10.82
C HIS A 103 34.57 12.52 -9.62
N ASP A 104 35.74 12.40 -9.01
CA ASP A 104 36.00 11.48 -7.88
C ASP A 104 35.22 11.86 -6.65
N TYR A 105 35.12 13.16 -6.35
CA TYR A 105 34.30 13.69 -5.27
C TYR A 105 32.82 13.34 -5.48
N ARG A 106 32.30 13.59 -6.69
CA ARG A 106 30.90 13.26 -7.02
C ARG A 106 30.63 11.76 -6.94
N LYS A 107 31.56 10.94 -7.36
CA LYS A 107 31.49 9.48 -7.26
C LYS A 107 31.45 9.02 -5.81
N LYS A 108 32.28 9.63 -4.95
CA LYS A 108 32.43 9.26 -3.55
C LYS A 108 31.27 9.77 -2.67
N TRP A 109 30.81 10.98 -2.89
CA TRP A 109 29.86 11.67 -2.04
C TRP A 109 28.46 11.86 -2.65
N GLY A 110 28.29 11.60 -3.93
CA GLY A 110 26.98 11.65 -4.63
C GLY A 110 26.56 13.04 -5.13
N PHE A 111 27.36 14.08 -4.88
CA PHE A 111 27.09 15.46 -5.28
C PHE A 111 28.40 16.19 -5.64
N PRO A 112 28.34 17.32 -6.40
CA PRO A 112 29.54 18.04 -6.81
C PRO A 112 30.25 18.71 -5.61
N PRO A 113 31.59 18.84 -5.64
CA PRO A 113 32.33 19.51 -4.58
C PRO A 113 32.01 21.01 -4.51
N PRO A 114 31.96 21.61 -3.31
CA PRO A 114 31.84 23.05 -3.18
C PRO A 114 33.11 23.79 -3.62
N PRO A 115 33.01 25.00 -4.19
CA PRO A 115 34.17 25.86 -4.38
C PRO A 115 34.66 26.47 -3.04
N PRO A 116 35.93 26.87 -2.92
CA PRO A 116 37.01 26.78 -3.92
C PRO A 116 37.54 25.35 -4.09
N TYR A 117 37.96 25.05 -5.29
CA TYR A 117 38.51 23.72 -5.59
C TYR A 117 39.95 23.60 -5.13
N PRO A 118 40.40 22.43 -4.67
CA PRO A 118 41.79 22.23 -4.29
C PRO A 118 42.70 22.35 -5.51
N THR A 119 43.87 22.90 -5.29
CA THR A 119 44.87 23.13 -6.32
C THR A 119 45.97 22.05 -6.36
N SER A 120 46.01 21.19 -5.31
CA SER A 120 46.94 20.08 -5.21
C SER A 120 46.27 18.83 -4.64
N GLN A 121 46.88 17.67 -4.87
CA GLN A 121 46.43 16.40 -4.33
C GLN A 121 46.44 16.41 -2.79
N GLU A 122 47.43 17.02 -2.18
CA GLU A 122 47.54 17.15 -0.73
C GLU A 122 46.35 17.92 -0.12
N GLN A 123 45.93 19.00 -0.78
CA GLN A 123 44.71 19.74 -0.38
C GLN A 123 43.46 18.93 -0.55
N ALA A 124 43.35 18.16 -1.63
CA ALA A 124 42.22 17.29 -1.88
C ALA A 124 42.12 16.20 -0.80
N ASP A 125 43.22 15.53 -0.51
CA ASP A 125 43.29 14.48 0.53
C ASP A 125 42.98 15.01 1.91
N TYR A 126 43.43 16.23 2.24
CA TYR A 126 43.14 16.90 3.49
C TYR A 126 41.62 17.22 3.64
N LEU A 127 41.03 17.77 2.59
CA LEU A 127 39.58 18.03 2.58
C LEU A 127 38.76 16.74 2.68
N ASP A 128 39.18 15.71 1.98
CA ASP A 128 38.52 14.40 1.99
C ASP A 128 38.64 13.70 3.34
N PHE A 129 39.80 13.82 4.01
CA PHE A 129 40.04 13.32 5.36
C PHE A 129 39.08 13.96 6.35
N PHE A 130 39.02 15.30 6.40
CA PHE A 130 38.10 16.01 7.32
C PHE A 130 36.64 15.69 7.06
N ARG A 131 36.27 15.54 5.80
CA ARG A 131 34.91 15.17 5.47
C ARG A 131 34.60 13.72 5.85
N GLY A 132 35.52 12.81 5.65
CA GLY A 132 35.37 11.40 6.02
C GLY A 132 35.25 11.18 7.52
N GLU A 133 36.13 11.83 8.30
CA GLU A 133 36.21 11.66 9.75
C GLU A 133 35.16 12.45 10.52
N PHE A 134 34.91 13.68 10.10
CA PHE A 134 34.09 14.63 10.86
C PHE A 134 32.79 15.04 10.17
N GLY A 135 32.57 14.62 8.93
CA GLY A 135 31.41 15.05 8.13
C GLY A 135 31.45 16.52 7.70
N ILE A 136 32.60 17.19 7.85
CA ILE A 136 32.76 18.64 7.67
C ILE A 136 33.55 18.91 6.40
N ASP A 137 33.07 19.81 5.55
CA ASP A 137 33.85 20.35 4.45
C ASP A 137 34.48 21.70 4.85
N LEU A 138 35.77 21.71 5.03
CA LEU A 138 36.52 22.89 5.48
C LEU A 138 36.39 24.11 4.57
N ARG A 139 35.98 23.94 3.32
CA ARG A 139 35.75 25.05 2.39
C ARG A 139 34.55 25.89 2.77
N ILE A 140 33.65 25.36 3.54
CA ILE A 140 32.47 26.09 4.06
C ILE A 140 32.93 27.13 5.11
N ASN A 141 33.96 26.82 5.88
CA ASN A 141 34.52 27.74 6.88
C ASN A 141 35.22 28.98 6.25
N GLY A 142 35.48 28.95 4.93
CA GLY A 142 35.99 30.08 4.20
C GLY A 142 34.90 31.04 3.68
N LEU A 143 33.64 30.71 3.83
CA LEU A 143 32.55 31.63 3.60
C LEU A 143 32.60 32.68 4.71
N LYS A 144 32.93 33.93 4.37
CA LYS A 144 32.90 35.01 5.33
C LYS A 144 31.50 35.15 5.88
N PRO A 145 31.33 35.25 7.21
CA PRO A 145 30.01 35.46 7.78
C PRO A 145 29.38 36.70 7.19
N PRO A 146 28.08 36.72 6.99
CA PRO A 146 27.39 37.95 6.76
C PRO A 146 27.70 38.88 7.93
N SER A 147 28.13 40.13 7.65
CA SER A 147 28.34 41.15 8.66
C SER A 147 26.99 41.44 9.32
N PHE A 148 26.76 40.87 10.48
CA PHE A 148 25.54 41.08 11.26
C PHE A 148 25.53 42.47 11.86
N VAL A 149 24.55 43.31 11.55
CA VAL A 149 24.29 44.58 12.16
C VAL A 149 23.34 44.41 13.37
N GLU A 150 23.28 45.28 14.34
CA GLU A 150 22.66 45.16 15.68
C GLU A 150 21.28 44.51 15.74
N GLY A 151 21.11 43.60 16.68
CA GLY A 151 19.97 42.66 16.81
C GLY A 151 20.40 41.20 16.68
N LYS A 152 21.61 40.91 16.75
CA LYS A 152 22.45 39.84 16.21
C LYS A 152 22.41 38.57 17.01
N ILE A 153 22.35 37.45 16.23
CA ILE A 153 22.76 36.15 16.72
C ILE A 153 24.27 36.08 16.59
N ASN A 154 24.90 35.75 17.68
CA ASN A 154 26.27 35.27 17.68
C ASN A 154 26.20 33.80 17.25
N ILE A 155 26.01 33.54 15.93
CA ILE A 155 26.10 32.19 15.39
C ILE A 155 27.58 31.93 15.23
N ASP A 156 28.11 31.00 15.98
CA ASP A 156 29.39 30.40 15.63
C ASP A 156 29.18 29.67 14.28
N GLU A 157 29.81 30.22 13.24
CA GLU A 157 29.71 29.72 11.87
C GLU A 157 30.13 28.29 11.76
N LYS A 158 31.14 27.93 12.51
CA LYS A 158 31.65 26.57 12.55
C LYS A 158 30.58 25.65 13.11
N ASP A 159 30.00 26.00 14.25
CA ASP A 159 28.94 25.21 14.88
C ASP A 159 27.70 25.13 13.99
N TYR A 160 27.33 26.19 13.31
CA TYR A 160 26.23 26.17 12.36
C TYR A 160 26.52 25.25 11.18
N ALA A 161 27.70 25.41 10.56
CA ALA A 161 28.09 24.60 9.41
C ALA A 161 28.22 23.11 9.78
N GLU A 162 28.77 22.80 10.96
CA GLU A 162 28.88 21.42 11.46
C GLU A 162 27.49 20.80 11.70
N ASN A 163 26.62 21.50 12.43
CA ASN A 163 25.28 21.02 12.74
C ASN A 163 24.44 20.83 11.46
N TYR A 164 24.49 21.82 10.57
CA TYR A 164 23.81 21.75 9.29
C TYR A 164 24.32 20.58 8.44
N THR A 165 25.63 20.45 8.29
CA THR A 165 26.26 19.36 7.50
C THR A 165 25.94 17.99 8.09
N ARG A 166 25.92 17.86 9.41
CA ARG A 166 25.50 16.63 10.09
C ARG A 166 24.04 16.31 9.81
N PHE A 167 23.15 17.28 9.95
CA PHE A 167 21.72 17.11 9.68
C PHE A 167 21.46 16.78 8.21
N MET A 168 22.13 17.46 7.30
CA MET A 168 21.97 17.32 5.85
C MET A 168 22.90 16.25 5.24
N ARG A 169 23.33 15.27 6.05
CA ARG A 169 24.11 14.10 5.60
C ARG A 169 25.35 14.45 4.78
N GLY A 170 26.08 15.42 5.22
CA GLY A 170 27.34 15.88 4.59
C GLY A 170 27.17 17.00 3.58
N MET A 171 25.97 17.53 3.36
CA MET A 171 25.75 18.69 2.50
C MET A 171 26.00 20.01 3.26
N PRO A 172 26.82 20.94 2.74
CA PRO A 172 27.07 22.23 3.40
C PRO A 172 25.86 23.16 3.28
N PRO A 173 25.73 24.19 4.14
CA PRO A 173 24.69 25.18 4.00
C PRO A 173 24.86 26.02 2.73
N PRO A 174 23.78 26.38 2.01
CA PRO A 174 23.86 27.19 0.79
C PRO A 174 24.28 28.64 1.08
N ALA A 175 23.89 29.16 2.23
CA ALA A 175 24.26 30.45 2.74
C ALA A 175 24.06 30.47 4.26
N TYR A 176 24.65 31.45 4.95
CA TYR A 176 24.36 31.70 6.36
C TYR A 176 23.05 32.49 6.52
N PRO A 177 22.28 32.22 7.58
CA PRO A 177 21.08 32.98 7.87
C PRO A 177 21.44 34.45 8.19
N LYS A 178 20.63 35.37 7.70
CA LYS A 178 20.90 36.83 7.84
C LYS A 178 20.55 37.35 9.23
N ASN A 179 19.62 36.71 9.92
CA ASN A 179 19.13 37.10 11.23
C ASN A 179 18.57 35.92 12.02
N ALA A 180 18.12 36.18 13.29
CA ALA A 180 17.57 35.17 14.17
C ALA A 180 16.28 34.54 13.65
N GLU A 181 15.48 35.30 12.97
CA GLU A 181 14.19 34.90 12.45
C GLU A 181 14.39 33.89 11.29
N GLU A 182 15.23 34.24 10.32
CA GLU A 182 15.61 33.36 9.22
C GLU A 182 16.24 32.05 9.73
N LEU A 183 17.09 32.11 10.77
CA LEU A 183 17.65 30.91 11.39
C LEU A 183 16.57 30.02 12.01
N ARG A 184 15.58 30.61 12.69
CA ARG A 184 14.46 29.84 13.26
C ARG A 184 13.62 29.22 12.16
N GLU A 185 13.26 29.95 11.12
CA GLU A 185 12.50 29.47 10.00
C GLU A 185 13.21 28.27 9.30
N ILE A 186 14.53 28.41 9.05
CA ILE A 186 15.34 27.35 8.47
C ILE A 186 15.35 26.13 9.37
N ASN A 187 15.60 26.30 10.68
CA ASN A 187 15.66 25.19 11.61
C ASN A 187 14.28 24.53 11.80
N ASP A 188 13.21 25.29 11.87
CA ASP A 188 11.86 24.76 11.98
C ASP A 188 11.48 23.95 10.73
N TYR A 189 11.86 24.46 9.56
CA TYR A 189 11.61 23.74 8.29
C TYR A 189 12.47 22.48 8.17
N LEU A 190 13.76 22.56 8.52
CA LEU A 190 14.67 21.42 8.57
C LEU A 190 14.15 20.32 9.52
N ASN A 191 13.71 20.71 10.72
CA ASN A 191 13.19 19.77 11.71
C ASN A 191 11.87 19.14 11.27
N ARG A 192 11.00 19.90 10.60
CA ARG A 192 9.67 19.46 10.14
C ARG A 192 9.76 18.57 8.92
N TRP A 193 10.61 18.91 7.96
CA TRP A 193 10.62 18.30 6.63
C TRP A 193 11.92 17.57 6.27
N GLY A 194 12.97 17.72 7.04
CA GLY A 194 14.30 17.20 6.70
C GLY A 194 14.92 17.87 5.46
N ALA A 195 14.44 19.07 5.08
CA ALA A 195 14.83 19.79 3.88
C ALA A 195 15.13 21.26 4.18
N ASP A 196 16.07 21.86 3.48
CA ASP A 196 16.36 23.29 3.58
C ASP A 196 15.40 24.09 2.67
N PRO A 197 14.59 25.03 3.22
CA PRO A 197 13.65 25.81 2.40
C PRO A 197 14.32 26.64 1.31
N ARG A 198 15.59 26.99 1.47
CA ARG A 198 16.37 27.74 0.48
C ARG A 198 16.81 26.91 -0.74
N ARG A 199 16.60 25.59 -0.71
CA ARG A 199 16.96 24.61 -1.75
C ARG A 199 15.75 24.02 -2.45
N LEU A 200 14.57 24.54 -2.19
CA LEU A 200 13.36 24.03 -2.78
C LEU A 200 13.10 24.69 -4.12
N TYR A 201 12.89 23.89 -5.15
CA TYR A 201 12.44 24.37 -6.46
C TYR A 201 10.93 24.60 -6.49
N ALA A 202 10.17 23.86 -5.71
CA ALA A 202 8.74 24.03 -5.57
C ALA A 202 8.24 23.58 -4.19
N LYS A 203 7.30 24.35 -3.65
CA LYS A 203 6.51 24.02 -2.46
C LYS A 203 5.09 23.67 -2.86
N GLY A 204 4.41 22.94 -1.99
CA GLY A 204 3.04 22.55 -2.16
C GLY A 204 2.87 21.16 -2.75
N SER A 205 2.19 20.28 -2.04
CA SER A 205 1.90 18.92 -2.50
C SER A 205 0.58 18.91 -3.28
N PRO A 206 0.49 18.25 -4.45
CA PRO A 206 -0.75 18.11 -5.22
C PRO A 206 -1.71 17.09 -4.58
N ILE A 207 -1.84 17.08 -3.26
CA ILE A 207 -2.72 16.18 -2.53
C ILE A 207 -4.15 16.74 -2.60
N PHE A 208 -5.07 15.91 -3.10
CA PHE A 208 -6.50 16.24 -3.16
C PHE A 208 -7.31 15.35 -2.22
N SER A 209 -8.29 15.96 -1.55
CA SER A 209 -9.32 15.26 -0.80
C SER A 209 -10.64 16.01 -0.85
N LEU A 210 -11.76 15.30 -0.99
CA LEU A 210 -13.10 15.89 -0.87
C LEU A 210 -13.31 16.52 0.50
N TRP A 211 -12.68 15.96 1.55
CA TRP A 211 -12.78 16.43 2.93
C TRP A 211 -12.06 17.76 3.18
N PHE A 212 -11.29 18.27 2.22
CA PHE A 212 -10.76 19.64 2.28
C PHE A 212 -11.77 20.70 1.90
N HIS A 213 -12.85 20.30 1.20
CA HIS A 213 -13.83 21.21 0.62
C HIS A 213 -15.23 21.08 1.25
N VAL A 214 -15.49 19.99 1.97
CA VAL A 214 -16.78 19.71 2.61
C VAL A 214 -16.58 19.79 4.12
N THR A 215 -16.95 20.93 4.73
CA THR A 215 -16.76 21.20 6.18
C THR A 215 -18.09 21.23 6.95
N ASP A 216 -19.24 21.47 6.26
CA ASP A 216 -20.54 21.41 6.91
C ASP A 216 -20.85 19.98 7.41
N PRO A 217 -21.20 19.81 8.70
CA PRO A 217 -21.43 18.49 9.29
C PRO A 217 -22.49 17.65 8.56
N THR A 218 -23.55 18.30 8.06
CA THR A 218 -24.63 17.61 7.35
C THR A 218 -24.17 17.14 5.98
N ALA A 219 -23.48 18.00 5.22
CA ALA A 219 -22.91 17.65 3.93
C ALA A 219 -21.85 16.55 4.07
N MET A 220 -21.04 16.58 5.13
CA MET A 220 -20.09 15.53 5.45
C MET A 220 -20.78 14.19 5.73
N ALA A 221 -21.85 14.18 6.52
CA ALA A 221 -22.61 12.97 6.79
C ALA A 221 -23.24 12.37 5.51
N ILE A 222 -23.78 13.22 4.63
CA ILE A 222 -24.33 12.79 3.34
C ILE A 222 -23.24 12.21 2.45
N LEU A 223 -22.10 12.91 2.30
CA LEU A 223 -20.97 12.43 1.51
C LEU A 223 -20.42 11.10 2.04
N HIS A 224 -20.27 11.00 3.35
CA HIS A 224 -19.85 9.76 4.01
C HIS A 224 -20.83 8.62 3.75
N GLY A 225 -22.13 8.87 3.95
CA GLY A 225 -23.19 7.89 3.67
C GLY A 225 -23.19 7.42 2.21
N LEU A 226 -22.92 8.32 1.26
CA LEU A 226 -22.78 7.97 -0.15
C LEU A 226 -21.56 7.05 -0.38
N ILE A 227 -20.42 7.32 0.25
CA ILE A 227 -19.22 6.47 0.14
C ILE A 227 -19.47 5.09 0.76
N VAL A 228 -20.13 5.02 1.92
CA VAL A 228 -20.56 3.76 2.54
C VAL A 228 -21.49 2.97 1.61
N PHE A 229 -22.45 3.65 0.98
CA PHE A 229 -23.36 3.03 0.02
C PHE A 229 -22.60 2.50 -1.22
N ILE A 230 -21.64 3.26 -1.75
CA ILE A 230 -20.77 2.80 -2.85
C ILE A 230 -19.96 1.56 -2.42
N ALA A 231 -19.45 1.53 -1.19
CA ALA A 231 -18.73 0.38 -0.66
C ALA A 231 -19.65 -0.87 -0.56
N PHE A 232 -20.90 -0.69 -0.16
CA PHE A 232 -21.89 -1.76 -0.16
C PHE A 232 -22.16 -2.27 -1.59
N LEU A 233 -22.41 -1.37 -2.54
CA LEU A 233 -22.62 -1.72 -3.96
C LEU A 233 -21.43 -2.46 -4.55
N PHE A 234 -20.21 -2.01 -4.25
CA PHE A 234 -18.98 -2.71 -4.62
C PHE A 234 -18.95 -4.12 -4.04
N THR A 235 -19.28 -4.28 -2.75
CA THR A 235 -19.27 -5.58 -2.07
C THR A 235 -20.18 -6.59 -2.73
N ILE A 236 -21.42 -6.20 -3.05
CA ILE A 236 -22.37 -7.07 -3.75
C ILE A 236 -22.09 -7.19 -5.25
N GLY A 237 -21.21 -6.36 -5.80
CA GLY A 237 -20.81 -6.39 -7.20
C GLY A 237 -21.86 -5.80 -8.14
N PHE A 238 -22.39 -4.65 -7.79
CA PHE A 238 -23.28 -3.86 -8.66
C PHE A 238 -22.47 -2.73 -9.32
N CYS A 239 -22.53 -2.64 -10.65
CA CYS A 239 -21.72 -1.73 -11.46
C CYS A 239 -20.25 -1.77 -11.03
N THR A 240 -19.70 -2.97 -10.89
CA THR A 240 -18.47 -3.26 -10.15
C THR A 240 -17.27 -2.41 -10.57
N ARG A 241 -17.11 -2.12 -11.88
CA ARG A 241 -16.01 -1.26 -12.37
C ARG A 241 -16.11 0.17 -11.88
N THR A 242 -17.31 0.74 -11.95
CA THR A 242 -17.55 2.12 -11.51
C THR A 242 -17.46 2.24 -10.00
N THR A 243 -18.11 1.31 -9.26
CA THR A 243 -18.09 1.33 -7.80
C THR A 243 -16.70 1.09 -7.23
N SER A 244 -15.85 0.24 -7.87
CA SER A 244 -14.45 0.07 -7.44
C SER A 244 -13.62 1.33 -7.64
N ALA A 245 -13.79 2.05 -8.76
CA ALA A 245 -13.07 3.29 -9.01
C ALA A 245 -13.49 4.41 -8.05
N LEU A 246 -14.79 4.56 -7.82
CA LEU A 246 -15.32 5.55 -6.88
C LEU A 246 -14.91 5.24 -5.44
N LEU A 247 -14.92 3.97 -5.05
CA LEU A 247 -14.51 3.55 -3.71
C LEU A 247 -13.01 3.74 -3.50
N TRP A 248 -12.19 3.42 -4.50
CA TRP A 248 -10.75 3.67 -4.47
C TRP A 248 -10.45 5.16 -4.29
N PHE A 249 -11.09 6.02 -5.09
CA PHE A 249 -10.96 7.47 -4.98
C PHE A 249 -11.45 7.98 -3.61
N GLY A 250 -12.61 7.51 -3.14
CA GLY A 250 -13.14 7.84 -1.82
C GLY A 250 -12.17 7.46 -0.70
N SER A 251 -11.59 6.25 -0.77
CA SER A 251 -10.58 5.79 0.21
C SER A 251 -9.34 6.68 0.24
N LEU A 252 -8.84 7.11 -0.94
CA LEU A 252 -7.75 8.07 -1.02
C LEU A 252 -8.10 9.41 -0.36
N CYS A 253 -9.34 9.88 -0.48
CA CYS A 253 -9.77 11.11 0.18
C CYS A 253 -9.68 11.02 1.72
N TYR A 254 -10.02 9.87 2.33
CA TYR A 254 -9.81 9.66 3.78
C TYR A 254 -8.34 9.66 4.15
N ILE A 255 -7.52 8.95 3.39
CA ILE A 255 -6.06 8.87 3.59
C ILE A 255 -5.43 10.27 3.53
N HIS A 256 -5.76 11.03 2.50
CA HIS A 256 -5.21 12.36 2.30
C HIS A 256 -5.67 13.37 3.36
N ARG A 257 -6.89 13.23 3.88
CA ARG A 257 -7.41 14.12 4.92
C ARG A 257 -6.74 13.90 6.27
N ASN A 258 -6.40 12.65 6.59
CA ASN A 258 -5.86 12.34 7.92
C ASN A 258 -4.66 11.37 7.85
N PRO A 259 -3.49 11.85 7.38
CA PRO A 259 -2.31 11.02 7.22
C PRO A 259 -1.70 10.53 8.53
N THR A 260 -2.04 11.14 9.66
CA THR A 260 -1.45 10.80 10.98
C THR A 260 -2.07 9.59 11.65
N VAL A 261 -3.28 9.19 11.24
CA VAL A 261 -3.98 8.00 11.77
C VAL A 261 -3.93 6.81 10.84
N LEU A 262 -3.10 6.87 9.79
CA LEU A 262 -2.99 5.80 8.83
C LEU A 262 -2.34 4.56 9.44
N PHE A 263 -2.97 3.44 9.20
CA PHE A 263 -2.47 2.12 9.53
C PHE A 263 -2.16 1.33 8.25
N GLY A 264 -1.42 0.24 8.41
CA GLY A 264 -1.14 -0.67 7.30
C GLY A 264 -2.39 -1.16 6.56
N VAL A 265 -3.56 -1.22 7.22
CA VAL A 265 -4.84 -1.59 6.61
C VAL A 265 -5.27 -0.61 5.51
N ASP A 266 -5.04 0.68 5.67
CA ASP A 266 -5.44 1.71 4.70
C ASP A 266 -4.65 1.55 3.39
N THR A 267 -3.36 1.31 3.51
CA THR A 267 -2.48 1.04 2.37
C THR A 267 -2.88 -0.26 1.66
N MET A 268 -3.09 -1.35 2.42
CA MET A 268 -3.48 -2.65 1.84
C MET A 268 -4.84 -2.58 1.16
N MET A 269 -5.81 -1.89 1.77
CA MET A 269 -7.14 -1.64 1.21
C MET A 269 -7.06 -0.90 -0.13
N THR A 270 -6.29 0.17 -0.19
CA THR A 270 -6.14 0.99 -1.40
C THR A 270 -5.50 0.19 -2.55
N ILE A 271 -4.49 -0.62 -2.24
CA ILE A 271 -3.83 -1.51 -3.20
C ILE A 271 -4.79 -2.59 -3.71
N LEU A 272 -5.55 -3.22 -2.82
CA LEU A 272 -6.54 -4.23 -3.19
C LEU A 272 -7.62 -3.64 -4.09
N LEU A 273 -8.18 -2.49 -3.74
CA LEU A 273 -9.20 -1.82 -4.55
C LEU A 273 -8.67 -1.49 -5.95
N LEU A 274 -7.42 -1.02 -6.06
CA LEU A 274 -6.78 -0.74 -7.34
C LEU A 274 -6.68 -2.00 -8.21
N TYR A 275 -6.22 -3.12 -7.67
CA TYR A 275 -6.09 -4.36 -8.45
C TYR A 275 -7.43 -5.00 -8.77
N LEU A 276 -8.42 -4.88 -7.89
CA LEU A 276 -9.80 -5.32 -8.15
C LEU A 276 -10.49 -4.49 -9.22
N MET A 277 -10.09 -3.22 -9.39
CA MET A 277 -10.54 -2.35 -10.48
C MET A 277 -9.94 -2.78 -11.83
N ILE A 278 -8.66 -3.17 -11.85
CA ILE A 278 -7.97 -3.66 -13.07
C ILE A 278 -8.55 -5.00 -13.52
N GLY A 279 -8.77 -5.92 -12.58
CA GLY A 279 -9.31 -7.25 -12.86
C GLY A 279 -10.82 -7.28 -12.97
N PRO A 280 -11.41 -8.32 -13.64
CA PRO A 280 -12.85 -8.49 -13.77
C PRO A 280 -13.48 -9.06 -12.47
N SER A 281 -13.32 -8.34 -11.35
CA SER A 281 -13.78 -8.77 -10.02
C SER A 281 -15.31 -8.92 -9.92
N GLY A 282 -16.09 -8.32 -10.83
CA GLY A 282 -17.53 -8.48 -10.96
C GLY A 282 -17.98 -9.67 -11.85
N ALA A 283 -17.06 -10.44 -12.41
CA ALA A 283 -17.43 -11.53 -13.33
C ALA A 283 -18.10 -12.74 -12.65
N ALA A 284 -17.84 -12.96 -11.35
CA ALA A 284 -18.45 -14.02 -10.55
C ALA A 284 -19.07 -13.46 -9.26
N TYR A 285 -20.04 -14.18 -8.68
CA TYR A 285 -20.68 -13.84 -7.41
C TYR A 285 -21.05 -12.36 -7.28
N SER A 286 -21.71 -11.79 -8.32
CA SER A 286 -22.04 -10.39 -8.41
C SER A 286 -23.47 -10.14 -8.87
N VAL A 287 -24.04 -8.99 -8.49
CA VAL A 287 -25.32 -8.51 -9.00
C VAL A 287 -25.22 -8.22 -10.49
N ASP A 288 -24.09 -7.71 -10.98
CA ASP A 288 -23.84 -7.49 -12.42
C ASP A 288 -24.06 -8.77 -13.24
N ARG A 289 -23.62 -9.92 -12.71
CA ARG A 289 -23.82 -11.21 -13.36
C ARG A 289 -25.27 -11.67 -13.33
N LEU A 290 -26.00 -11.41 -12.25
CA LEU A 290 -27.43 -11.72 -12.14
C LEU A 290 -28.22 -10.86 -13.13
N ILE A 291 -27.93 -9.58 -13.20
CA ILE A 291 -28.55 -8.66 -14.17
C ILE A 291 -28.25 -9.10 -15.60
N ARG A 292 -27.01 -9.49 -15.88
CA ARG A 292 -26.65 -10.00 -17.22
C ARG A 292 -27.42 -11.26 -17.58
N LYS A 293 -27.56 -12.23 -16.66
CA LYS A 293 -28.35 -13.43 -16.86
C LYS A 293 -29.83 -13.12 -17.09
N TRP A 294 -30.38 -12.21 -16.30
CA TRP A 294 -31.76 -11.74 -16.45
C TRP A 294 -31.94 -11.03 -17.79
N TRP A 295 -31.05 -10.11 -18.15
CA TRP A 295 -31.13 -9.34 -19.40
C TRP A 295 -31.12 -10.24 -20.64
N VAL A 296 -30.23 -11.23 -20.67
CA VAL A 296 -30.17 -12.17 -21.79
C VAL A 296 -31.49 -12.92 -21.99
N LYS A 297 -32.17 -13.28 -20.88
CA LYS A 297 -33.50 -13.92 -20.94
C LYS A 297 -34.63 -12.93 -21.31
N ALA A 298 -34.59 -11.72 -20.79
CA ALA A 298 -35.66 -10.73 -20.96
C ALA A 298 -35.56 -9.98 -22.29
N LYS A 299 -34.36 -9.81 -22.85
CA LYS A 299 -34.12 -9.01 -24.05
C LYS A 299 -35.07 -9.32 -25.23
N PRO A 300 -35.29 -10.60 -25.62
CA PRO A 300 -36.18 -10.91 -26.74
C PRO A 300 -37.61 -10.40 -26.51
N GLY A 301 -38.16 -10.65 -25.31
CA GLY A 301 -39.50 -10.19 -24.96
C GLY A 301 -39.63 -8.66 -24.89
N ILE A 302 -38.61 -7.97 -24.35
CA ILE A 302 -38.58 -6.51 -24.28
C ILE A 302 -38.51 -5.91 -25.68
N VAL A 303 -37.71 -6.48 -26.58
CA VAL A 303 -37.62 -6.04 -27.97
C VAL A 303 -38.95 -6.25 -28.68
N GLN A 304 -39.58 -7.42 -28.55
CA GLN A 304 -40.89 -7.69 -29.10
C GLN A 304 -41.94 -6.69 -28.60
N TRP A 305 -42.00 -6.44 -27.29
CA TRP A 305 -42.92 -5.47 -26.68
C TRP A 305 -42.69 -4.06 -27.22
N TRP A 306 -41.45 -3.62 -27.33
CA TRP A 306 -41.07 -2.29 -27.81
C TRP A 306 -41.46 -2.09 -29.28
N TYR A 307 -41.18 -3.06 -30.16
CA TYR A 307 -41.54 -3.00 -31.56
C TYR A 307 -43.07 -3.07 -31.77
N GLY A 308 -43.76 -3.84 -30.93
CA GLY A 308 -45.21 -3.88 -30.89
C GLY A 308 -45.82 -2.50 -30.50
N LEU A 309 -45.26 -1.84 -29.51
CA LEU A 309 -45.66 -0.49 -29.08
C LEU A 309 -45.46 0.54 -30.20
N LEU A 310 -44.34 0.45 -30.91
CA LEU A 310 -44.01 1.35 -32.02
C LEU A 310 -44.70 0.97 -33.33
N ARG A 311 -45.54 -0.08 -33.35
CA ARG A 311 -46.20 -0.63 -34.56
C ARG A 311 -45.23 -0.85 -35.74
N LYS A 312 -43.97 -1.20 -35.44
CA LYS A 312 -42.92 -1.49 -36.42
C LYS A 312 -42.72 -3.00 -36.59
N PRO A 313 -42.40 -3.49 -37.80
CA PRO A 313 -42.06 -4.90 -37.99
C PRO A 313 -40.79 -5.22 -37.18
N LEU A 314 -40.76 -6.42 -36.58
CA LEU A 314 -39.57 -6.92 -35.88
C LEU A 314 -38.41 -6.99 -36.88
N PRO A 315 -37.18 -6.56 -36.48
CA PRO A 315 -36.01 -6.84 -37.29
C PRO A 315 -35.86 -8.35 -37.44
N GLY A 316 -35.70 -8.82 -38.69
CA GLY A 316 -35.51 -10.23 -38.98
C GLY A 316 -34.39 -10.82 -38.13
N ASP A 317 -34.58 -12.06 -37.67
CA ASP A 317 -33.62 -12.84 -36.85
C ASP A 317 -33.15 -12.12 -35.54
N ILE A 318 -34.05 -12.05 -34.57
CA ILE A 318 -33.60 -11.96 -33.18
C ILE A 318 -33.06 -13.36 -32.82
N ALA A 319 -31.79 -13.60 -33.15
CA ALA A 319 -31.14 -14.86 -32.76
C ALA A 319 -31.25 -15.00 -31.22
N PRO A 320 -31.62 -16.17 -30.70
CA PRO A 320 -31.66 -16.42 -29.29
C PRO A 320 -30.27 -16.11 -28.72
N ALA A 321 -30.20 -15.19 -27.78
CA ALA A 321 -28.93 -14.82 -27.16
C ALA A 321 -28.37 -16.04 -26.44
N GLU A 322 -27.10 -16.37 -26.66
CA GLU A 322 -26.43 -17.49 -26.00
C GLU A 322 -26.59 -17.36 -24.46
N PRO A 323 -26.99 -18.43 -23.78
CA PRO A 323 -27.16 -18.42 -22.35
C PRO A 323 -25.81 -18.06 -21.66
N VAL A 324 -25.85 -17.17 -20.68
CA VAL A 324 -24.65 -16.84 -19.89
C VAL A 324 -24.18 -18.08 -19.17
N PRO A 325 -22.95 -18.56 -19.41
CA PRO A 325 -22.42 -19.77 -18.76
C PRO A 325 -22.49 -19.68 -17.23
N ASP A 326 -22.61 -20.79 -16.52
CA ASP A 326 -22.69 -20.76 -15.04
C ASP A 326 -21.41 -20.29 -14.37
N MET A 327 -20.27 -20.48 -15.00
CA MET A 327 -18.99 -19.96 -14.55
C MET A 327 -18.47 -18.91 -15.53
N PRO A 328 -17.74 -17.90 -15.04
CA PRO A 328 -17.13 -16.89 -15.92
C PRO A 328 -16.04 -17.49 -16.78
N ALA A 329 -15.85 -16.97 -17.98
CA ALA A 329 -14.74 -17.35 -18.83
C ALA A 329 -13.41 -16.84 -18.24
N PRO A 330 -12.34 -17.65 -18.31
CA PRO A 330 -11.00 -17.19 -17.96
C PRO A 330 -10.59 -15.97 -18.80
N SER A 331 -9.81 -15.05 -18.19
CA SER A 331 -9.34 -13.86 -18.88
C SER A 331 -7.91 -13.50 -18.49
N VAL A 332 -7.20 -12.86 -19.40
CA VAL A 332 -5.83 -12.36 -19.16
C VAL A 332 -5.84 -11.28 -18.07
N SER A 333 -6.82 -10.37 -18.09
CA SER A 333 -6.92 -9.31 -17.05
C SER A 333 -7.15 -9.89 -15.65
N ALA A 334 -7.85 -11.03 -15.53
CA ALA A 334 -7.95 -11.74 -14.25
C ALA A 334 -6.59 -12.26 -13.78
N ASN A 335 -5.82 -12.87 -14.68
CA ASN A 335 -4.48 -13.35 -14.33
C ASN A 335 -3.57 -12.18 -13.92
N VAL A 336 -3.51 -11.12 -14.71
CA VAL A 336 -2.68 -9.94 -14.40
C VAL A 336 -3.01 -9.39 -13.01
N ALA A 337 -4.28 -9.19 -12.67
CA ALA A 337 -4.69 -8.69 -11.36
C ALA A 337 -4.29 -9.67 -10.23
N ILE A 338 -4.50 -10.97 -10.42
CA ILE A 338 -4.08 -12.00 -9.44
C ILE A 338 -2.56 -11.98 -9.25
N ARG A 339 -1.77 -11.91 -10.34
CA ARG A 339 -0.31 -11.88 -10.27
C ARG A 339 0.21 -10.62 -9.58
N LEU A 340 -0.38 -9.47 -9.87
CA LEU A 340 -0.05 -8.22 -9.16
C LEU A 340 -0.29 -8.35 -7.66
N LEU A 341 -1.43 -8.90 -7.24
CA LEU A 341 -1.72 -9.16 -5.83
C LEU A 341 -0.72 -10.14 -5.21
N GLN A 342 -0.42 -11.25 -5.88
CA GLN A 342 0.53 -12.25 -5.42
C GLN A 342 1.93 -11.67 -5.23
N ILE A 343 2.42 -10.91 -6.21
CA ILE A 343 3.74 -10.25 -6.13
C ILE A 343 3.73 -9.22 -5.01
N HIS A 344 2.67 -8.42 -4.90
CA HIS A 344 2.60 -7.37 -3.90
C HIS A 344 2.64 -7.92 -2.47
N VAL A 345 1.87 -8.98 -2.18
CA VAL A 345 1.90 -9.59 -0.85
C VAL A 345 3.26 -10.24 -0.55
N CYS A 346 3.92 -10.81 -1.57
CA CYS A 346 5.29 -11.31 -1.42
C CYS A 346 6.28 -10.18 -1.07
N ILE A 347 6.16 -9.03 -1.72
CA ILE A 347 6.97 -7.84 -1.44
C ILE A 347 6.73 -7.35 0.00
N VAL A 348 5.46 -7.24 0.41
CA VAL A 348 5.09 -6.81 1.77
C VAL A 348 5.76 -7.71 2.82
N TYR A 349 5.63 -9.02 2.72
CA TYR A 349 6.25 -9.94 3.68
C TYR A 349 7.77 -9.89 3.64
N LEU A 350 8.36 -9.88 2.45
CA LEU A 350 9.81 -9.84 2.32
C LEU A 350 10.40 -8.60 2.99
N PHE A 351 9.86 -7.41 2.67
CA PHE A 351 10.36 -6.17 3.27
C PHE A 351 10.04 -6.07 4.77
N ALA A 352 8.90 -6.61 5.22
CA ALA A 352 8.60 -6.72 6.63
C ALA A 352 9.63 -7.58 7.37
N GLY A 353 9.99 -8.74 6.81
CA GLY A 353 11.02 -9.61 7.37
C GLY A 353 12.41 -8.98 7.36
N LEU A 354 12.81 -8.39 6.23
CA LEU A 354 14.12 -7.73 6.11
C LEU A 354 14.24 -6.52 7.04
N SER A 355 13.20 -5.71 7.19
CA SER A 355 13.22 -4.57 8.13
C SER A 355 13.36 -5.01 9.58
N LYS A 356 12.78 -6.16 9.95
CA LYS A 356 12.92 -6.73 11.29
C LYS A 356 14.37 -7.13 11.60
N LEU A 357 15.12 -7.59 10.60
CA LEU A 357 16.54 -7.92 10.78
C LEU A 357 17.42 -6.71 11.16
N LEU A 358 16.95 -5.48 10.89
CA LEU A 358 17.64 -4.26 11.28
C LEU A 358 17.42 -3.90 12.76
N GLY A 359 16.40 -4.48 13.41
CA GLY A 359 16.04 -4.16 14.79
C GLY A 359 16.73 -5.08 15.81
N PRO A 360 17.44 -4.56 16.81
CA PRO A 360 18.15 -5.35 17.80
C PRO A 360 17.22 -6.27 18.61
N ALA A 361 15.95 -5.88 18.82
CA ALA A 361 14.98 -6.67 19.55
C ALA A 361 14.68 -8.04 18.91
N TRP A 362 14.85 -8.17 17.60
CA TRP A 362 14.66 -9.44 16.88
C TRP A 362 15.83 -10.40 17.10
N TRP A 363 17.02 -9.87 17.31
CA TRP A 363 18.23 -10.66 17.55
C TRP A 363 18.39 -11.11 19.02
N ASN A 364 17.89 -10.31 19.97
CA ASN A 364 17.96 -10.65 21.40
C ASN A 364 16.72 -11.40 21.90
N GLY A 365 15.77 -11.76 21.01
CA GLY A 365 14.56 -12.49 21.35
C GLY A 365 13.47 -11.66 22.05
N GLY A 366 13.67 -10.35 22.26
CA GLY A 366 12.75 -9.47 22.97
C GLY A 366 11.57 -8.95 22.16
N ALA A 367 11.60 -9.04 20.83
CA ALA A 367 10.61 -8.42 19.95
C ALA A 367 9.18 -8.84 20.23
N ILE A 368 8.94 -10.14 20.46
CA ILE A 368 7.59 -10.65 20.75
C ILE A 368 7.09 -10.13 22.08
N TRP A 369 7.97 -10.11 23.12
CA TRP A 369 7.59 -9.58 24.44
C TRP A 369 7.28 -8.08 24.39
N LEU A 370 8.10 -7.27 23.71
CA LEU A 370 7.86 -5.84 23.53
C LEU A 370 6.52 -5.56 22.84
N THR A 371 6.06 -6.48 22.00
CA THR A 371 4.75 -6.39 21.36
C THR A 371 3.62 -6.84 22.30
N LEU A 372 3.75 -8.00 22.95
CA LEU A 372 2.71 -8.57 23.80
C LEU A 372 2.55 -7.79 25.10
N GLY A 373 3.64 -7.30 25.68
CA GLY A 373 3.66 -6.53 26.92
C GLY A 373 3.38 -5.04 26.73
N ASN A 374 3.06 -4.59 25.50
CA ASN A 374 2.78 -3.18 25.26
C ASN A 374 1.39 -2.77 25.79
N TYR A 375 1.39 -1.81 26.70
CA TYR A 375 0.20 -1.32 27.37
C TYR A 375 -0.81 -0.61 26.45
N GLU A 376 -0.36 -0.15 25.29
CA GLU A 376 -1.20 0.53 24.31
C GLU A 376 -2.14 -0.41 23.57
N PHE A 377 -1.89 -1.72 23.57
CA PHE A 377 -2.76 -2.68 22.90
C PHE A 377 -3.98 -3.06 23.76
N ALA A 378 -5.14 -3.17 23.12
CA ALA A 378 -6.40 -3.49 23.77
C ALA A 378 -6.37 -4.77 24.64
N PRO A 379 -5.69 -5.87 24.28
CA PRO A 379 -5.60 -7.06 25.12
C PRO A 379 -5.02 -6.81 26.50
N MET A 380 -4.11 -5.85 26.67
CA MET A 380 -3.53 -5.49 27.97
C MET A 380 -4.56 -5.01 29.00
N GLN A 381 -5.75 -4.63 28.57
CA GLN A 381 -6.84 -4.19 29.45
C GLN A 381 -7.67 -5.35 29.99
N PHE A 382 -7.47 -6.58 29.50
CA PHE A 382 -8.23 -7.76 29.90
C PHE A 382 -7.47 -8.60 30.94
N GLU A 383 -8.10 -8.87 32.08
CA GLU A 383 -7.49 -9.63 33.17
C GLU A 383 -7.03 -11.03 32.72
N LEU A 384 -7.80 -11.70 31.88
CA LEU A 384 -7.44 -13.02 31.34
C LEU A 384 -6.13 -12.97 30.57
N TYR A 385 -5.92 -11.90 29.77
CA TYR A 385 -4.68 -11.71 29.03
C TYR A 385 -3.50 -11.45 29.97
N LEU A 386 -3.69 -10.64 31.00
CA LEU A 386 -2.66 -10.40 32.02
C LEU A 386 -2.29 -11.68 32.77
N LYS A 387 -3.28 -12.53 33.09
CA LYS A 387 -3.05 -13.87 33.69
C LYS A 387 -2.21 -14.75 32.76
N PHE A 388 -2.52 -14.74 31.46
CA PHE A 388 -1.72 -15.44 30.45
C PHE A 388 -0.28 -14.93 30.41
N LEU A 389 -0.04 -13.62 30.38
CA LEU A 389 1.31 -13.05 30.39
C LEU A 389 2.08 -13.39 31.67
N ARG A 390 1.42 -13.33 32.83
CA ARG A 390 1.99 -13.74 34.14
C ARG A 390 2.36 -15.24 34.14
N PHE A 391 1.45 -16.08 33.64
CA PHE A 391 1.73 -17.52 33.50
C PHE A 391 2.94 -17.76 32.61
N LEU A 392 3.01 -17.10 31.44
CA LEU A 392 4.14 -17.23 30.54
C LEU A 392 5.44 -16.76 31.20
N GLY A 393 5.42 -15.59 31.88
CA GLY A 393 6.59 -15.03 32.56
C GLY A 393 7.09 -15.83 33.77
N THR A 394 6.22 -16.68 34.39
CA THR A 394 6.61 -17.55 35.51
C THR A 394 7.16 -18.91 35.06
N HIS A 395 7.05 -19.24 33.77
CA HIS A 395 7.50 -20.52 33.21
C HIS A 395 8.59 -20.28 32.17
N GLN A 396 9.84 -20.13 32.62
CA GLN A 396 10.97 -19.72 31.77
C GLN A 396 11.07 -20.51 30.46
N LEU A 397 10.99 -21.85 30.50
CA LEU A 397 11.08 -22.66 29.28
C LEU A 397 9.99 -22.33 28.25
N LEU A 398 8.74 -22.10 28.72
CA LEU A 398 7.65 -21.71 27.85
C LEU A 398 7.83 -20.28 27.34
N TYR A 399 8.31 -19.39 28.19
CA TYR A 399 8.62 -18.01 27.82
C TYR A 399 9.68 -17.99 26.71
N ASP A 400 10.82 -18.65 26.91
CA ASP A 400 11.92 -18.70 25.94
C ASP A 400 11.49 -19.35 24.62
N ALA A 401 10.75 -20.45 24.68
CA ALA A 401 10.21 -21.13 23.50
C ALA A 401 9.22 -20.25 22.74
N PHE A 402 8.34 -19.53 23.45
CA PHE A 402 7.33 -18.68 22.82
C PHE A 402 7.97 -17.40 22.23
N MET A 403 8.90 -16.75 22.95
CA MET A 403 9.53 -15.52 22.51
C MET A 403 10.52 -15.78 21.36
N SER A 404 11.49 -16.65 21.55
CA SER A 404 12.49 -16.96 20.54
C SER A 404 11.89 -17.74 19.37
N GLY A 405 11.03 -18.73 19.67
CA GLY A 405 10.35 -19.50 18.64
C GLY A 405 9.38 -18.67 17.80
N GLY A 406 8.62 -17.77 18.43
CA GLY A 406 7.74 -16.83 17.73
C GLY A 406 8.50 -15.83 16.89
N GLY A 407 9.61 -15.31 17.37
CA GLY A 407 10.51 -14.44 16.60
C GLY A 407 11.08 -15.13 15.37
N LEU A 408 11.67 -16.32 15.58
CA LEU A 408 12.24 -17.12 14.48
C LEU A 408 11.17 -17.54 13.47
N PHE A 409 9.99 -17.98 13.95
CA PHE A 409 8.84 -18.30 13.08
C PHE A 409 8.44 -17.10 12.21
N THR A 410 8.31 -15.91 12.81
CA THR A 410 7.94 -14.69 12.08
C THR A 410 8.94 -14.36 10.99
N LEU A 411 10.24 -14.35 11.30
CA LEU A 411 11.30 -14.06 10.33
C LEU A 411 11.36 -15.11 9.21
N ALA A 412 11.34 -16.40 9.57
CA ALA A 412 11.36 -17.49 8.61
C ALA A 412 10.13 -17.47 7.69
N PHE A 413 8.96 -17.18 8.25
CA PHE A 413 7.72 -17.04 7.50
C PHE A 413 7.79 -15.84 6.56
N GLU A 414 8.06 -14.63 7.06
CA GLU A 414 8.00 -13.40 6.24
C GLU A 414 9.02 -13.42 5.10
N ILE A 415 10.27 -13.83 5.37
CA ILE A 415 11.30 -13.92 4.33
C ILE A 415 11.03 -15.08 3.38
N GLY A 416 10.70 -16.25 3.94
CA GLY A 416 10.45 -17.47 3.17
C GLY A 416 9.21 -17.39 2.29
N TYR A 417 8.19 -16.62 2.71
CA TYR A 417 6.91 -16.49 1.97
C TYR A 417 7.14 -16.08 0.52
N ALA A 418 7.94 -15.05 0.29
CA ALA A 418 8.15 -14.48 -1.05
C ALA A 418 8.65 -15.51 -2.09
N PHE A 419 9.36 -16.54 -1.65
CA PHE A 419 9.99 -17.53 -2.51
C PHE A 419 9.25 -18.87 -2.51
N LEU A 420 8.70 -19.28 -1.38
CA LEU A 420 8.23 -20.66 -1.16
C LEU A 420 6.72 -20.83 -1.35
N VAL A 421 5.92 -19.78 -1.22
CA VAL A 421 4.45 -19.83 -1.43
C VAL A 421 4.07 -20.26 -2.86
N TRP A 422 4.95 -20.02 -3.82
CA TRP A 422 4.77 -20.42 -5.23
C TRP A 422 4.88 -21.94 -5.45
N ARG A 423 5.49 -22.67 -4.51
CA ARG A 423 5.66 -24.11 -4.61
C ARG A 423 4.38 -24.82 -4.19
N PRO A 424 3.76 -25.67 -5.05
CA PRO A 424 2.45 -26.28 -4.77
C PRO A 424 2.39 -27.04 -3.45
N LYS A 425 3.49 -27.72 -3.05
CA LYS A 425 3.58 -28.48 -1.79
C LYS A 425 3.70 -27.59 -0.55
N LEU A 426 4.36 -26.42 -0.67
CA LEU A 426 4.60 -25.50 0.43
C LEU A 426 3.53 -24.43 0.56
N ARG A 427 2.74 -24.21 -0.49
CA ARG A 427 1.70 -23.18 -0.51
C ARG A 427 0.78 -23.25 0.71
N TRP A 428 0.27 -24.43 1.03
CA TRP A 428 -0.61 -24.59 2.19
C TRP A 428 0.09 -24.38 3.52
N VAL A 429 1.36 -24.75 3.64
CA VAL A 429 2.16 -24.44 4.83
C VAL A 429 2.22 -22.93 5.04
N PHE A 430 2.55 -22.15 3.99
CA PHE A 430 2.62 -20.70 4.09
C PHE A 430 1.26 -20.03 4.28
N LEU A 431 0.19 -20.51 3.65
CA LEU A 431 -1.16 -19.98 3.88
C LEU A 431 -1.65 -20.26 5.30
N SER A 432 -1.40 -21.45 5.85
CA SER A 432 -1.72 -21.77 7.24
C SER A 432 -0.87 -20.98 8.23
N SER A 433 0.42 -20.80 7.95
CA SER A 433 1.32 -19.94 8.74
C SER A 433 0.87 -18.48 8.71
N SER A 434 0.38 -17.98 7.56
CA SER A 434 -0.21 -16.65 7.47
C SER A 434 -1.45 -16.49 8.36
N LEU A 435 -2.32 -17.52 8.38
CA LEU A 435 -3.48 -17.52 9.26
C LEU A 435 -3.05 -17.50 10.74
N LEU A 436 -2.03 -18.28 11.11
CA LEU A 436 -1.49 -18.30 12.47
C LEU A 436 -0.88 -16.95 12.86
N LEU A 437 -0.03 -16.37 12.00
CA LEU A 437 0.63 -15.09 12.24
C LEU A 437 -0.39 -13.95 12.39
N HIS A 438 -1.25 -13.78 11.40
CA HIS A 438 -2.25 -12.70 11.43
C HIS A 438 -3.37 -12.96 12.44
N GLY A 439 -3.72 -14.20 12.69
CA GLY A 439 -4.58 -14.57 13.82
C GLY A 439 -3.97 -14.14 15.16
N GLY A 440 -2.67 -14.38 15.34
CA GLY A 440 -1.91 -13.90 16.50
C GLY A 440 -1.88 -12.38 16.60
N ILE A 441 -1.57 -11.67 15.51
CA ILE A 441 -1.56 -10.20 15.46
C ILE A 441 -2.96 -9.64 15.82
N GLY A 442 -4.02 -10.20 15.24
CA GLY A 442 -5.40 -9.79 15.53
C GLY A 442 -5.82 -10.04 16.97
N LEU A 443 -5.37 -11.15 17.56
CA LEU A 443 -5.71 -11.55 18.92
C LEU A 443 -4.87 -10.79 19.97
N PHE A 444 -3.53 -10.81 19.82
CA PHE A 444 -2.61 -10.30 20.83
C PHE A 444 -2.36 -8.79 20.72
N MET A 445 -2.46 -8.22 19.53
CA MET A 445 -2.29 -6.78 19.32
C MET A 445 -3.62 -6.04 19.12
N GLY A 446 -4.74 -6.76 18.99
CA GLY A 446 -6.04 -6.14 18.69
C GLY A 446 -6.19 -5.60 17.26
N LEU A 447 -5.22 -5.79 16.38
CA LEU A 447 -5.18 -5.25 15.01
C LEU A 447 -6.03 -6.10 14.04
N LYS A 448 -7.34 -6.24 14.36
CA LYS A 448 -8.26 -7.17 13.69
C LYS A 448 -8.46 -6.85 12.21
N THR A 449 -8.72 -5.59 11.87
CA THR A 449 -8.95 -5.16 10.49
C THR A 449 -7.71 -5.32 9.61
N PHE A 450 -6.53 -4.98 10.14
CA PHE A 450 -5.26 -5.22 9.46
C PHE A 450 -5.03 -6.71 9.20
N SER A 451 -5.21 -7.53 10.22
CA SER A 451 -5.04 -8.99 10.12
C SER A 451 -5.98 -9.61 9.09
N LEU A 452 -7.26 -9.22 9.12
CA LEU A 452 -8.24 -9.69 8.13
C LEU A 452 -7.88 -9.24 6.71
N MET A 453 -7.42 -8.00 6.53
CA MET A 453 -7.03 -7.49 5.21
C MET A 453 -5.82 -8.24 4.66
N MET A 454 -4.82 -8.53 5.49
CA MET A 454 -3.68 -9.36 5.10
C MET A 454 -4.11 -10.79 4.70
N LEU A 455 -5.04 -11.39 5.44
CA LEU A 455 -5.61 -12.70 5.05
C LEU A 455 -6.35 -12.63 3.72
N VAL A 456 -7.09 -11.54 3.45
CA VAL A 456 -7.75 -11.31 2.15
C VAL A 456 -6.72 -11.21 1.02
N MET A 457 -5.60 -10.54 1.22
CA MET A 457 -4.52 -10.50 0.22
C MET A 457 -3.93 -11.89 -0.06
N ASN A 458 -3.77 -12.72 0.97
CA ASN A 458 -3.30 -14.11 0.83
C ASN A 458 -4.25 -15.00 0.02
N MET A 459 -5.54 -14.64 -0.07
CA MET A 459 -6.51 -15.36 -0.92
C MET A 459 -6.14 -15.36 -2.40
N ALA A 460 -5.28 -14.44 -2.85
CA ALA A 460 -4.75 -14.44 -4.22
C ALA A 460 -3.99 -15.74 -4.59
N PHE A 461 -3.54 -16.50 -3.62
CA PHE A 461 -2.91 -17.81 -3.80
C PHE A 461 -3.89 -18.99 -3.76
N LEU A 462 -5.18 -18.76 -3.51
CA LEU A 462 -6.19 -19.81 -3.60
C LEU A 462 -6.48 -20.17 -5.06
N ARG A 463 -6.88 -21.43 -5.27
CA ARG A 463 -7.39 -21.92 -6.56
C ARG A 463 -8.90 -21.78 -6.62
N LYS A 464 -9.44 -21.74 -7.83
CA LYS A 464 -10.89 -21.68 -8.06
C LYS A 464 -11.65 -22.76 -7.29
N GLU A 465 -11.16 -24.00 -7.34
CA GLU A 465 -11.79 -25.17 -6.71
C GLU A 465 -11.90 -24.98 -5.18
N GLU A 466 -10.86 -24.42 -4.58
CA GLU A 466 -10.77 -24.13 -3.15
C GLU A 466 -11.78 -23.03 -2.75
N VAL A 467 -11.89 -21.98 -3.57
CA VAL A 467 -12.89 -20.92 -3.35
C VAL A 467 -14.31 -21.46 -3.50
N VAL A 468 -14.57 -22.25 -4.56
CA VAL A 468 -15.90 -22.87 -4.78
C VAL A 468 -16.27 -23.79 -3.62
N TRP A 469 -15.32 -24.55 -3.10
CA TRP A 469 -15.51 -25.42 -1.94
C TRP A 469 -15.93 -24.59 -0.70
N LEU A 470 -15.25 -23.48 -0.41
CA LEU A 470 -15.60 -22.58 0.70
C LEU A 470 -17.07 -22.11 0.63
N PHE A 471 -17.57 -21.80 -0.57
CA PHE A 471 -18.97 -21.40 -0.76
C PHE A 471 -19.96 -22.58 -0.77
N SER A 472 -19.51 -23.82 -0.93
CA SER A 472 -20.36 -25.01 -0.95
C SER A 472 -20.61 -25.63 0.42
N VAL A 473 -19.65 -25.45 1.35
CA VAL A 473 -19.73 -25.99 2.72
C VAL A 473 -21.03 -25.60 3.45
N PRO A 474 -21.53 -24.35 3.41
CA PRO A 474 -22.78 -23.99 4.07
C PRO A 474 -24.00 -24.75 3.50
N ARG A 475 -24.00 -25.10 2.21
CA ARG A 475 -25.10 -25.84 1.58
C ARG A 475 -25.16 -27.29 2.02
N SER A 476 -24.04 -27.93 2.29
CA SER A 476 -23.99 -29.31 2.77
C SER A 476 -24.48 -29.44 4.20
N LEU A 477 -24.21 -28.47 5.07
CA LEU A 477 -24.71 -28.40 6.42
C LEU A 477 -26.24 -28.22 6.48
N TYR A 478 -26.84 -27.53 5.49
CA TYR A 478 -28.31 -27.35 5.41
C TYR A 478 -29.02 -28.55 4.77
N ARG A 479 -28.34 -29.34 3.89
CA ARG A 479 -28.92 -30.55 3.26
C ARG A 479 -28.88 -31.81 4.12
N GLY A 480 -28.12 -31.82 5.20
CA GLY A 480 -27.99 -32.96 6.12
C GLY A 480 -29.26 -33.32 6.91
N SER A 481 -30.36 -32.51 6.81
CA SER A 481 -31.63 -32.80 7.47
C SER A 481 -32.76 -33.32 6.55
N ALA A 482 -32.53 -33.37 5.23
CA ALA A 482 -33.50 -33.97 4.32
C ALA A 482 -33.16 -35.46 4.15
N ARG A 483 -33.84 -36.30 4.94
CA ARG A 483 -33.83 -37.75 4.76
C ARG A 483 -34.15 -38.09 3.29
N GLU A 484 -33.27 -38.85 2.63
CA GLU A 484 -33.64 -39.51 1.38
C GLU A 484 -34.90 -40.34 1.59
N PRO A 485 -35.90 -40.24 0.70
CA PRO A 485 -37.02 -41.14 0.74
C PRO A 485 -36.49 -42.58 0.48
N ALA A 486 -36.82 -43.49 1.38
CA ALA A 486 -36.43 -44.87 1.27
C ALA A 486 -36.79 -45.43 -0.12
N ALA A 487 -35.82 -46.03 -0.78
CA ALA A 487 -36.00 -46.70 -2.06
C ALA A 487 -37.12 -47.77 -1.92
N GLN A 488 -38.16 -47.69 -2.74
CA GLN A 488 -39.18 -48.74 -2.84
C GLN A 488 -38.51 -50.04 -3.30
N PRO A 489 -38.81 -51.16 -2.66
CA PRO A 489 -38.28 -52.45 -3.10
C PRO A 489 -38.84 -52.80 -4.47
N ALA A 490 -37.95 -53.22 -5.36
CA ALA A 490 -38.28 -53.69 -6.72
C ALA A 490 -39.29 -54.84 -6.64
N ALA A 491 -40.37 -54.71 -7.41
CA ALA A 491 -41.37 -55.76 -7.57
C ALA A 491 -40.73 -56.98 -8.24
N THR A 492 -40.86 -58.13 -7.57
CA THR A 492 -40.45 -59.45 -8.10
C THR A 492 -41.32 -59.86 -9.32
N PRO A 493 -40.76 -60.26 -10.43
CA PRO A 493 -41.57 -60.74 -11.55
C PRO A 493 -42.25 -62.10 -11.19
N ALA A 494 -43.54 -62.11 -11.35
CA ALA A 494 -44.33 -63.37 -11.23
C ALA A 494 -44.00 -64.36 -12.37
N LYS A 495 -43.90 -65.61 -12.01
CA LYS A 495 -43.71 -66.72 -12.94
C LYS A 495 -44.89 -66.88 -13.88
#